data_f2bf3c975b2e681fb9dc1f5ab4e5bdc3
#
_entry.id   f2bf3c975b2e681fb9dc1f5ab4e5bdc3
#
_cell.length_a   1.000
_cell.length_b   1.000
_cell.length_c   1.000
_cell.angle_alpha   90.00
_cell.angle_beta   90.00
_cell.angle_gamma   90.00
#
_symmetry.space_group_name_H-M   'P 1'
#
loop_
_entity.id
_entity.type
_entity.pdbx_description
1 polymer ?
#
loop_
_entity_poly.entity_id
_entity_poly.type
_entity_poly.pdbx_seq_one_letter_code
_entity_poly.pdbx_strand_id
1 'polypeptide(L)'
;ITGTYFGIYITDNSLANSRPIGTIVAGYLGGPVVGVTVGIISGLHRYTLGGFTALACSISTVVEGAIGAGFRRIFKDKGLSPIIAGLSAVVSEITQMIIILIFSGDLETAILLEEKIAASMIIINSVGVFLIVMVVDRSKKLVDGQVKLVKLKEENKIAELKALKAQIEPHFLFNSLNVIGAYCRTDGEKARNLILNLSDYFRGTLEIEGDFSTLQKELSLVKAYVSIEEARFSNRLKVEFFID
;
A
#
# COMPACT_ATOMS: atom_id res chain seq x y z
N ILE A 1 -27.71 -8.24 -7.85
CA ILE A 1 -28.83 -7.97 -8.77
C ILE A 1 -28.39 -8.27 -10.21
N THR A 2 -27.33 -7.68 -10.74
CA THR A 2 -26.89 -7.91 -12.14
C THR A 2 -26.61 -9.40 -12.45
N GLY A 3 -25.97 -10.14 -11.53
CA GLY A 3 -25.72 -11.59 -11.69
C GLY A 3 -26.96 -12.44 -11.89
N THR A 4 -28.14 -11.94 -11.54
CA THR A 4 -29.40 -12.66 -11.78
C THR A 4 -29.86 -12.53 -13.24
N TYR A 5 -29.53 -11.44 -13.91
CA TYR A 5 -29.91 -11.23 -15.31
C TYR A 5 -28.97 -11.92 -16.32
N PHE A 6 -27.75 -12.26 -15.91
CA PHE A 6 -26.79 -13.02 -16.73
C PHE A 6 -26.90 -14.54 -16.51
N GLY A 7 -28.02 -15.00 -15.99
CA GLY A 7 -28.29 -16.42 -15.82
C GLY A 7 -28.59 -17.10 -17.16
N ILE A 8 -28.22 -18.38 -17.26
CA ILE A 8 -28.55 -19.25 -18.38
C ILE A 8 -29.80 -20.05 -18.00
N TYR A 9 -30.81 -19.97 -18.83
CA TYR A 9 -32.00 -20.86 -18.70
C TYR A 9 -31.58 -22.28 -19.04
N ILE A 10 -31.76 -23.18 -18.09
CA ILE A 10 -31.40 -24.61 -18.23
C ILE A 10 -32.66 -25.45 -18.51
N THR A 11 -33.80 -24.99 -17.96
CA THR A 11 -35.15 -25.49 -18.25
C THR A 11 -36.10 -24.31 -18.28
N ASP A 12 -37.31 -24.48 -18.79
CA ASP A 12 -38.33 -23.42 -18.95
C ASP A 12 -38.62 -22.62 -17.66
N ASN A 13 -38.20 -23.12 -16.48
CA ASN A 13 -38.49 -22.52 -15.18
C ASN A 13 -37.27 -22.43 -14.22
N SER A 14 -36.05 -22.72 -14.68
CA SER A 14 -34.85 -22.67 -13.83
C SER A 14 -33.73 -21.88 -14.46
N LEU A 15 -33.18 -20.95 -13.66
CA LEU A 15 -32.12 -19.99 -14.03
C LEU A 15 -30.88 -20.31 -13.22
N ALA A 16 -29.81 -20.79 -13.87
CA ALA A 16 -28.47 -20.81 -13.28
C ALA A 16 -27.85 -19.41 -13.38
N ASN A 17 -27.38 -18.86 -12.27
CA ASN A 17 -26.89 -17.50 -12.25
C ASN A 17 -25.64 -17.32 -11.36
N SER A 18 -24.91 -16.21 -11.59
CA SER A 18 -23.71 -15.84 -10.84
C SER A 18 -23.99 -14.93 -9.63
N ARG A 19 -25.24 -14.87 -9.15
CA ARG A 19 -25.64 -14.08 -7.98
C ARG A 19 -24.87 -14.42 -6.72
N PRO A 20 -24.57 -15.71 -6.40
CA PRO A 20 -23.81 -16.09 -5.22
C PRO A 20 -22.46 -15.41 -5.12
N ILE A 21 -21.77 -15.18 -6.23
CA ILE A 21 -20.47 -14.51 -6.27
C ILE A 21 -20.52 -13.16 -5.52
N GLY A 22 -21.53 -12.33 -5.83
CA GLY A 22 -21.65 -11.00 -5.23
C GLY A 22 -21.92 -11.04 -3.73
N THR A 23 -22.76 -11.96 -3.27
CA THR A 23 -23.14 -12.08 -1.85
C THR A 23 -22.01 -12.66 -1.01
N ILE A 24 -21.33 -13.70 -1.50
CA ILE A 24 -20.17 -14.31 -0.84
C ILE A 24 -19.02 -13.31 -0.73
N VAL A 25 -18.70 -12.61 -1.84
CA VAL A 25 -17.64 -11.57 -1.85
C VAL A 25 -18.00 -10.43 -0.90
N ALA A 26 -19.26 -9.98 -0.88
CA ALA A 26 -19.70 -8.94 0.06
C ALA A 26 -19.52 -9.37 1.52
N GLY A 27 -19.84 -10.60 1.87
CA GLY A 27 -19.61 -11.19 3.19
C GLY A 27 -18.12 -11.32 3.51
N TYR A 28 -17.34 -11.85 2.57
CA TYR A 28 -15.91 -12.10 2.76
C TYR A 28 -15.07 -10.80 2.89
N LEU A 29 -15.40 -9.76 2.13
CA LEU A 29 -14.68 -8.48 2.16
C LEU A 29 -15.25 -7.49 3.18
N GLY A 30 -16.58 -7.40 3.26
CA GLY A 30 -17.29 -6.42 4.08
C GLY A 30 -17.73 -6.91 5.46
N GLY A 31 -17.61 -8.21 5.73
CA GLY A 31 -18.01 -8.82 6.99
C GLY A 31 -19.51 -9.14 7.08
N PRO A 32 -19.99 -9.61 8.28
CA PRO A 32 -21.32 -10.21 8.42
C PRO A 32 -22.46 -9.22 8.16
N VAL A 33 -22.34 -7.97 8.58
CA VAL A 33 -23.39 -6.97 8.35
C VAL A 33 -23.58 -6.72 6.86
N VAL A 34 -22.48 -6.49 6.13
CA VAL A 34 -22.52 -6.24 4.68
C VAL A 34 -22.99 -7.48 3.93
N GLY A 35 -22.46 -8.67 4.26
CA GLY A 35 -22.84 -9.91 3.60
C GLY A 35 -24.32 -10.23 3.76
N VAL A 36 -24.85 -10.15 4.97
CA VAL A 36 -26.27 -10.41 5.25
C VAL A 36 -27.16 -9.36 4.60
N THR A 37 -26.82 -8.08 4.67
CA THR A 37 -27.63 -7.00 4.04
C THR A 37 -27.69 -7.18 2.53
N VAL A 38 -26.54 -7.43 1.87
CA VAL A 38 -26.50 -7.70 0.43
C VAL A 38 -27.27 -8.98 0.10
N GLY A 39 -27.15 -10.02 0.94
CA GLY A 39 -27.92 -11.26 0.84
C GLY A 39 -29.44 -11.03 0.89
N ILE A 40 -29.93 -10.23 1.84
CA ILE A 40 -31.35 -9.88 1.95
C ILE A 40 -31.84 -9.13 0.71
N ILE A 41 -31.12 -8.09 0.27
CA ILE A 41 -31.51 -7.30 -0.90
C ILE A 41 -31.54 -8.20 -2.16
N SER A 42 -30.51 -9.00 -2.36
CA SER A 42 -30.41 -9.92 -3.52
C SER A 42 -31.42 -11.06 -3.45
N GLY A 43 -31.68 -11.57 -2.25
CA GLY A 43 -32.69 -12.61 -1.99
C GLY A 43 -34.10 -12.10 -2.26
N LEU A 44 -34.48 -10.93 -1.75
CA LEU A 44 -35.77 -10.32 -2.04
C LEU A 44 -35.98 -10.11 -3.55
N HIS A 45 -34.95 -9.58 -4.24
CA HIS A 45 -35.00 -9.46 -5.69
C HIS A 45 -35.17 -10.83 -6.39
N ARG A 46 -34.48 -11.88 -5.91
CA ARG A 46 -34.66 -13.25 -6.47
C ARG A 46 -36.07 -13.75 -6.26
N TYR A 47 -36.68 -13.47 -5.12
CA TYR A 47 -38.06 -13.88 -4.82
C TYR A 47 -39.07 -13.26 -5.76
N THR A 48 -38.90 -11.99 -6.14
CA THR A 48 -39.82 -11.29 -7.08
C THR A 48 -39.81 -11.85 -8.50
N LEU A 49 -38.77 -12.60 -8.88
CA LEU A 49 -38.68 -13.24 -10.21
C LEU A 49 -39.46 -14.54 -10.32
N GLY A 50 -39.91 -15.12 -9.19
CA GLY A 50 -40.71 -16.31 -9.15
C GLY A 50 -39.93 -17.59 -9.52
N GLY A 51 -40.67 -18.62 -9.87
CA GLY A 51 -40.17 -19.96 -10.14
C GLY A 51 -40.20 -20.89 -8.91
N PHE A 52 -40.14 -22.20 -9.12
CA PHE A 52 -40.30 -23.21 -8.04
C PHE A 52 -39.16 -23.15 -7.00
N THR A 53 -37.98 -22.67 -7.37
CA THR A 53 -36.82 -22.47 -6.48
C THR A 53 -36.76 -21.07 -5.87
N ALA A 54 -37.73 -20.18 -6.11
CA ALA A 54 -37.64 -18.77 -5.73
C ALA A 54 -37.38 -18.57 -4.24
N LEU A 55 -38.17 -19.26 -3.38
CA LEU A 55 -38.03 -19.16 -1.93
C LEU A 55 -36.71 -19.76 -1.44
N ALA A 56 -36.34 -20.95 -1.90
CA ALA A 56 -35.12 -21.63 -1.53
C ALA A 56 -33.88 -20.80 -1.90
N CYS A 57 -33.84 -20.31 -3.14
CA CYS A 57 -32.74 -19.43 -3.61
C CYS A 57 -32.69 -18.10 -2.88
N SER A 58 -33.80 -17.55 -2.41
CA SER A 58 -33.81 -16.30 -1.65
C SER A 58 -33.20 -16.48 -0.26
N ILE A 59 -33.57 -17.57 0.41
CA ILE A 59 -33.00 -17.94 1.73
C ILE A 59 -31.51 -18.25 1.58
N SER A 60 -31.12 -19.07 0.62
CA SER A 60 -29.71 -19.44 0.42
C SER A 60 -28.82 -18.23 0.17
N THR A 61 -29.31 -17.22 -0.55
CA THR A 61 -28.56 -16.01 -0.85
C THR A 61 -28.17 -15.24 0.43
N VAL A 62 -29.03 -15.22 1.44
CA VAL A 62 -28.69 -14.60 2.74
C VAL A 62 -27.64 -15.43 3.48
N VAL A 63 -27.79 -16.75 3.46
CA VAL A 63 -26.86 -17.69 4.11
C VAL A 63 -25.48 -17.64 3.45
N GLU A 64 -25.39 -17.55 2.13
CA GLU A 64 -24.13 -17.39 1.38
C GLU A 64 -23.33 -16.17 1.85
N GLY A 65 -24.01 -15.02 2.04
CA GLY A 65 -23.37 -13.81 2.58
C GLY A 65 -22.82 -14.01 4.00
N ALA A 66 -23.55 -14.75 4.83
CA ALA A 66 -23.10 -15.11 6.18
C ALA A 66 -21.92 -16.10 6.17
N ILE A 67 -21.94 -17.10 5.26
CA ILE A 67 -20.84 -18.06 5.08
C ILE A 67 -19.56 -17.33 4.67
N GLY A 68 -19.61 -16.44 3.65
CA GLY A 68 -18.46 -15.63 3.24
C GLY A 68 -17.84 -14.86 4.40
N ALA A 69 -18.68 -14.20 5.22
CA ALA A 69 -18.23 -13.48 6.41
C ALA A 69 -17.66 -14.41 7.49
N GLY A 70 -18.26 -15.59 7.70
CA GLY A 70 -17.79 -16.60 8.63
C GLY A 70 -16.38 -17.10 8.28
N PHE A 71 -16.14 -17.44 7.03
CA PHE A 71 -14.82 -17.83 6.54
C PHE A 71 -13.79 -16.73 6.75
N ARG A 72 -14.13 -15.47 6.45
CA ARG A 72 -13.25 -14.35 6.70
C ARG A 72 -12.89 -14.17 8.17
N ARG A 73 -13.85 -14.40 9.07
CA ARG A 73 -13.65 -14.30 10.52
C ARG A 73 -12.79 -15.45 11.06
N ILE A 74 -13.04 -16.67 10.61
CA ILE A 74 -12.29 -17.86 11.03
C ILE A 74 -10.83 -17.79 10.58
N PHE A 75 -10.60 -17.35 9.35
CA PHE A 75 -9.27 -17.30 8.74
C PHE A 75 -8.67 -15.88 8.67
N LYS A 76 -9.06 -15.00 9.60
CA LYS A 76 -8.62 -13.58 9.61
C LYS A 76 -7.11 -13.41 9.58
N ASP A 77 -6.37 -14.30 10.23
CA ASP A 77 -4.91 -14.23 10.36
C ASP A 77 -4.17 -14.51 9.03
N LYS A 78 -4.83 -15.15 8.07
CA LYS A 78 -4.29 -15.39 6.73
C LYS A 78 -4.48 -14.21 5.76
N GLY A 79 -4.99 -13.07 6.24
CA GLY A 79 -5.25 -11.91 5.40
C GLY A 79 -6.35 -12.15 4.36
N LEU A 80 -6.31 -11.43 3.24
CA LEU A 80 -7.19 -11.71 2.09
C LEU A 80 -6.60 -12.88 1.31
N SER A 81 -7.23 -14.04 1.41
CA SER A 81 -6.80 -15.25 0.69
C SER A 81 -7.82 -15.63 -0.38
N PRO A 82 -7.46 -15.55 -1.68
CA PRO A 82 -8.35 -15.97 -2.77
C PRO A 82 -8.77 -17.44 -2.67
N ILE A 83 -7.87 -18.31 -2.20
CA ILE A 83 -8.14 -19.73 -2.02
C ILE A 83 -9.23 -19.95 -0.96
N ILE A 84 -9.12 -19.29 0.19
CA ILE A 84 -10.11 -19.41 1.27
C ILE A 84 -11.47 -18.84 0.82
N ALA A 85 -11.45 -17.75 0.06
CA ALA A 85 -12.67 -17.19 -0.52
C ALA A 85 -13.32 -18.17 -1.53
N GLY A 86 -12.53 -18.80 -2.39
CA GLY A 86 -13.03 -19.85 -3.30
C GLY A 86 -13.62 -21.05 -2.55
N LEU A 87 -12.97 -21.50 -1.47
CA LEU A 87 -13.51 -22.58 -0.61
C LEU A 87 -14.82 -22.17 0.08
N SER A 88 -14.96 -20.90 0.49
CA SER A 88 -16.22 -20.41 1.04
C SER A 88 -17.35 -20.48 0.02
N ALA A 89 -17.04 -20.25 -1.27
CA ALA A 89 -18.02 -20.39 -2.34
C ALA A 89 -18.44 -21.85 -2.57
N VAL A 90 -17.50 -22.80 -2.51
CA VAL A 90 -17.84 -24.23 -2.58
C VAL A 90 -18.83 -24.61 -1.47
N VAL A 91 -18.53 -24.21 -0.23
CA VAL A 91 -19.41 -24.49 0.91
C VAL A 91 -20.77 -23.80 0.76
N SER A 92 -20.78 -22.57 0.25
CA SER A 92 -22.03 -21.85 -0.03
C SER A 92 -22.91 -22.56 -1.06
N GLU A 93 -22.33 -23.03 -2.16
CA GLU A 93 -23.07 -23.76 -3.20
C GLU A 93 -23.66 -25.08 -2.69
N ILE A 94 -22.86 -25.84 -1.93
CA ILE A 94 -23.38 -27.09 -1.30
C ILE A 94 -24.53 -26.74 -0.33
N THR A 95 -24.41 -25.66 0.43
CA THR A 95 -25.49 -25.22 1.33
C THR A 95 -26.75 -24.79 0.55
N GLN A 96 -26.58 -24.10 -0.58
CA GLN A 96 -27.68 -23.71 -1.46
C GLN A 96 -28.41 -24.97 -1.98
N MET A 97 -27.69 -25.98 -2.45
CA MET A 97 -28.29 -27.24 -2.92
C MET A 97 -29.14 -27.90 -1.83
N ILE A 98 -28.63 -28.00 -0.61
CA ILE A 98 -29.36 -28.55 0.53
C ILE A 98 -30.65 -27.75 0.79
N ILE A 99 -30.55 -26.39 0.75
CA ILE A 99 -31.72 -25.51 0.95
C ILE A 99 -32.75 -25.70 -0.16
N ILE A 100 -32.33 -25.90 -1.42
CA ILE A 100 -33.22 -26.13 -2.54
C ILE A 100 -33.96 -27.47 -2.34
N LEU A 101 -33.29 -28.55 -1.97
CA LEU A 101 -33.89 -29.84 -1.71
C LEU A 101 -34.93 -29.80 -0.57
N ILE A 102 -34.74 -28.96 0.45
CA ILE A 102 -35.65 -28.83 1.60
C ILE A 102 -36.87 -27.96 1.26
N PHE A 103 -36.69 -26.87 0.52
CA PHE A 103 -37.71 -25.81 0.39
C PHE A 103 -38.36 -25.75 -1.01
N SER A 104 -37.99 -26.61 -1.98
CA SER A 104 -38.55 -26.56 -3.33
C SER A 104 -40.02 -27.06 -3.43
N GLY A 105 -40.46 -27.84 -2.45
CA GLY A 105 -41.81 -28.45 -2.47
C GLY A 105 -42.00 -29.62 -3.44
N ASP A 106 -41.07 -29.82 -4.38
CA ASP A 106 -41.01 -30.95 -5.33
C ASP A 106 -39.59 -31.50 -5.36
N LEU A 107 -39.39 -32.59 -4.61
CA LEU A 107 -38.06 -33.18 -4.41
C LEU A 107 -37.53 -33.83 -5.70
N GLU A 108 -38.39 -34.46 -6.52
CA GLU A 108 -37.97 -35.13 -7.73
C GLU A 108 -37.43 -34.14 -8.76
N THR A 109 -38.19 -33.07 -9.01
CA THR A 109 -37.75 -31.96 -9.89
C THR A 109 -36.50 -31.27 -9.37
N ALA A 110 -36.37 -31.09 -8.05
CA ALA A 110 -35.19 -30.47 -7.45
C ALA A 110 -33.92 -31.32 -7.64
N ILE A 111 -34.00 -32.64 -7.44
CA ILE A 111 -32.88 -33.57 -7.68
C ILE A 111 -32.45 -33.55 -9.15
N LEU A 112 -33.40 -33.64 -10.08
CA LEU A 112 -33.10 -33.60 -11.51
C LEU A 112 -32.45 -32.25 -11.94
N LEU A 113 -32.85 -31.15 -11.33
CA LEU A 113 -32.24 -29.84 -11.56
C LEU A 113 -30.81 -29.84 -11.07
N GLU A 114 -30.58 -30.19 -9.79
CA GLU A 114 -29.25 -30.16 -9.17
C GLU A 114 -28.27 -31.08 -9.90
N GLU A 115 -28.68 -32.29 -10.33
CA GLU A 115 -27.85 -33.20 -11.12
C GLU A 115 -27.30 -32.54 -12.39
N LYS A 116 -28.08 -31.66 -13.03
CA LYS A 116 -27.67 -30.95 -14.25
C LYS A 116 -26.78 -29.77 -14.01
N ILE A 117 -26.97 -29.04 -12.92
CA ILE A 117 -26.33 -27.70 -12.73
C ILE A 117 -25.27 -27.67 -11.66
N ALA A 118 -25.27 -28.56 -10.68
CA ALA A 118 -24.44 -28.56 -9.50
C ALA A 118 -22.95 -28.33 -9.80
N ALA A 119 -22.37 -29.16 -10.65
CA ALA A 119 -20.95 -29.08 -10.98
C ALA A 119 -20.58 -27.74 -11.61
N SER A 120 -21.43 -27.28 -12.55
CA SER A 120 -21.18 -25.98 -13.22
C SER A 120 -21.29 -24.79 -12.28
N MET A 121 -22.28 -24.80 -11.39
CA MET A 121 -22.50 -23.74 -10.40
C MET A 121 -21.33 -23.66 -9.39
N ILE A 122 -20.92 -24.80 -8.84
CA ILE A 122 -19.77 -24.88 -7.93
C ILE A 122 -18.53 -24.32 -8.61
N ILE A 123 -18.22 -24.75 -9.84
CA ILE A 123 -17.00 -24.32 -10.54
C ILE A 123 -17.07 -22.83 -10.85
N ILE A 124 -18.14 -22.36 -11.51
CA ILE A 124 -18.23 -20.96 -11.97
C ILE A 124 -18.22 -19.99 -10.79
N ASN A 125 -19.00 -20.25 -9.74
CA ASN A 125 -19.11 -19.36 -8.60
C ASN A 125 -17.84 -19.38 -7.75
N SER A 126 -17.20 -20.54 -7.55
CA SER A 126 -15.94 -20.64 -6.81
C SER A 126 -14.79 -19.95 -7.54
N VAL A 127 -14.66 -20.13 -8.85
CA VAL A 127 -13.67 -19.44 -9.69
C VAL A 127 -13.96 -17.95 -9.71
N GLY A 128 -15.21 -17.53 -9.84
CA GLY A 128 -15.61 -16.13 -9.83
C GLY A 128 -15.24 -15.43 -8.52
N VAL A 129 -15.55 -16.03 -7.38
CA VAL A 129 -15.18 -15.51 -6.05
C VAL A 129 -13.66 -15.47 -5.89
N PHE A 130 -12.95 -16.54 -6.28
CA PHE A 130 -11.48 -16.60 -6.25
C PHE A 130 -10.87 -15.45 -7.05
N LEU A 131 -11.29 -15.25 -8.30
CA LEU A 131 -10.74 -14.22 -9.18
C LEU A 131 -10.98 -12.81 -8.65
N ILE A 132 -12.18 -12.50 -8.16
CA ILE A 132 -12.49 -11.18 -7.62
C ILE A 132 -11.64 -10.91 -6.39
N VAL A 133 -11.56 -11.85 -5.45
CA VAL A 133 -10.75 -11.66 -4.23
C VAL A 133 -9.26 -11.59 -4.57
N MET A 134 -8.79 -12.34 -5.58
CA MET A 134 -7.42 -12.25 -6.08
C MET A 134 -7.10 -10.85 -6.61
N VAL A 135 -7.98 -10.26 -7.42
CA VAL A 135 -7.79 -8.90 -7.94
C VAL A 135 -7.77 -7.88 -6.81
N VAL A 136 -8.68 -7.99 -5.84
CA VAL A 136 -8.72 -7.10 -4.67
C VAL A 136 -7.46 -7.24 -3.81
N ASP A 137 -7.00 -8.46 -3.53
CA ASP A 137 -5.76 -8.72 -2.75
C ASP A 137 -4.54 -8.13 -3.47
N ARG A 138 -4.42 -8.34 -4.79
CA ARG A 138 -3.32 -7.78 -5.60
C ARG A 138 -3.34 -6.26 -5.62
N SER A 139 -4.52 -5.66 -5.84
CA SER A 139 -4.68 -4.21 -5.84
C SER A 139 -4.30 -3.60 -4.48
N LYS A 140 -4.72 -4.22 -3.39
CA LYS A 140 -4.35 -3.78 -2.03
C LYS A 140 -2.84 -3.84 -1.80
N LYS A 141 -2.19 -4.96 -2.17
CA LYS A 141 -0.73 -5.10 -2.04
C LYS A 141 0.05 -4.07 -2.87
N LEU A 142 -0.45 -3.74 -4.06
CA LEU A 142 0.16 -2.71 -4.90
C LEU A 142 0.06 -1.33 -4.24
N VAL A 143 -1.11 -0.96 -3.72
CA VAL A 143 -1.30 0.32 -3.01
C VAL A 143 -0.41 0.40 -1.77
N ASP A 144 -0.41 -0.64 -0.94
CA ASP A 144 0.43 -0.70 0.28
C ASP A 144 1.93 -0.59 -0.08
N GLY A 145 2.35 -1.23 -1.16
CA GLY A 145 3.72 -1.12 -1.69
C GLY A 145 4.08 0.29 -2.14
N GLN A 146 3.18 0.98 -2.85
CA GLN A 146 3.39 2.37 -3.27
C GLN A 146 3.48 3.32 -2.08
N VAL A 147 2.62 3.18 -1.09
CA VAL A 147 2.65 3.98 0.15
C VAL A 147 3.98 3.80 0.86
N LYS A 148 4.47 2.55 0.97
CA LYS A 148 5.77 2.26 1.58
C LYS A 148 6.94 2.88 0.81
N LEU A 149 6.91 2.84 -0.52
CA LEU A 149 7.94 3.46 -1.36
C LEU A 149 7.99 4.98 -1.20
N VAL A 150 6.83 5.64 -1.14
CA VAL A 150 6.76 7.10 -0.91
C VAL A 150 7.37 7.45 0.44
N LYS A 151 7.03 6.70 1.49
CA LYS A 151 7.58 6.92 2.84
C LYS A 151 9.10 6.75 2.88
N LEU A 152 9.63 5.70 2.25
CA LEU A 152 11.07 5.47 2.19
C LEU A 152 11.81 6.59 1.43
N LYS A 153 11.22 7.11 0.34
CA LYS A 153 11.79 8.25 -0.40
C LYS A 153 11.84 9.51 0.44
N GLU A 154 10.82 9.76 1.25
CA GLU A 154 10.78 10.91 2.16
C GLU A 154 11.84 10.78 3.28
N GLU A 155 11.95 9.60 3.88
CA GLU A 155 12.97 9.31 4.90
C GLU A 155 14.39 9.49 4.32
N ASN A 156 14.65 9.01 3.10
CA ASN A 156 15.93 9.22 2.42
C ASN A 156 16.24 10.70 2.17
N LYS A 157 15.27 11.48 1.67
CA LYS A 157 15.46 12.93 1.50
C LYS A 157 15.79 13.64 2.80
N ILE A 158 15.14 13.27 3.89
CA ILE A 158 15.43 13.83 5.22
C ILE A 158 16.85 13.44 5.66
N ALA A 159 17.28 12.20 5.41
CA ALA A 159 18.63 11.74 5.72
C ALA A 159 19.69 12.49 4.89
N GLU A 160 19.45 12.67 3.59
CA GLU A 160 20.33 13.46 2.70
C GLU A 160 20.46 14.91 3.18
N LEU A 161 19.35 15.56 3.54
CA LEU A 161 19.36 16.93 4.08
C LEU A 161 20.10 17.03 5.41
N LYS A 162 19.99 16.01 6.27
CA LYS A 162 20.75 15.94 7.53
C LYS A 162 22.24 15.77 7.26
N ALA A 163 22.60 14.89 6.32
CA ALA A 163 23.99 14.68 5.93
C ALA A 163 24.59 15.96 5.34
N LEU A 164 23.88 16.64 4.44
CA LEU A 164 24.30 17.91 3.86
C LEU A 164 24.48 18.99 4.94
N LYS A 165 23.53 19.09 5.89
CA LYS A 165 23.66 20.03 7.02
C LYS A 165 24.84 19.70 7.93
N ALA A 166 25.19 18.42 8.09
CA ALA A 166 26.32 17.99 8.91
C ALA A 166 27.67 18.29 8.24
N GLN A 167 27.73 18.45 6.92
CA GLN A 167 28.95 18.88 6.20
C GLN A 167 29.36 20.33 6.54
N ILE A 168 28.38 21.16 6.94
CA ILE A 168 28.66 22.48 7.48
C ILE A 168 28.87 22.32 8.98
N GLU A 169 30.09 22.42 9.47
CA GLU A 169 30.36 22.47 10.92
C GLU A 169 29.80 23.76 11.54
N PRO A 170 28.65 23.70 12.28
CA PRO A 170 28.00 24.92 12.76
C PRO A 170 28.91 25.72 13.70
N HIS A 171 29.70 25.02 14.50
CA HIS A 171 30.60 25.62 15.45
C HIS A 171 31.73 26.42 14.75
N PHE A 172 32.30 25.88 13.68
CA PHE A 172 33.27 26.59 12.86
C PHE A 172 32.66 27.85 12.24
N LEU A 173 31.45 27.75 11.68
CA LEU A 173 30.75 28.88 11.08
C LEU A 173 30.52 30.02 12.09
N PHE A 174 29.93 29.69 13.26
CA PHE A 174 29.69 30.71 14.30
C PHE A 174 30.98 31.36 14.80
N ASN A 175 32.04 30.59 15.02
CA ASN A 175 33.31 31.10 15.46
C ASN A 175 33.98 32.01 14.42
N SER A 176 33.94 31.60 13.15
CA SER A 176 34.46 32.39 12.02
C SER A 176 33.75 33.74 11.91
N LEU A 177 32.41 33.76 11.99
CA LEU A 177 31.62 34.99 11.96
C LEU A 177 31.91 35.92 13.14
N ASN A 178 32.12 35.37 14.33
CA ASN A 178 32.50 36.16 15.51
C ASN A 178 33.86 36.82 15.33
N VAL A 179 34.85 36.10 14.80
CA VAL A 179 36.19 36.62 14.51
C VAL A 179 36.13 37.71 13.45
N ILE A 180 35.43 37.49 12.36
CA ILE A 180 35.21 38.48 11.30
C ILE A 180 34.54 39.73 11.87
N GLY A 181 33.50 39.58 12.70
CA GLY A 181 32.82 40.69 13.36
C GLY A 181 33.75 41.52 14.28
N ALA A 182 34.71 40.89 14.93
CA ALA A 182 35.72 41.59 15.71
C ALA A 182 36.64 42.40 14.80
N TYR A 183 37.13 41.84 13.70
CA TYR A 183 38.01 42.53 12.74
C TYR A 183 37.32 43.66 11.97
N CYS A 184 35.99 43.59 11.73
CA CYS A 184 35.27 44.71 11.10
C CYS A 184 35.46 46.07 11.78
N ARG A 185 35.78 46.09 13.07
CA ARG A 185 35.98 47.30 13.83
C ARG A 185 37.46 47.73 13.95
N THR A 186 38.39 46.80 13.76
CA THR A 186 39.82 47.02 14.02
C THR A 186 40.66 46.96 12.75
N ASP A 187 40.30 46.11 11.80
CA ASP A 187 41.02 45.86 10.55
C ASP A 187 40.04 45.39 9.47
N GLY A 188 39.46 46.34 8.75
CA GLY A 188 38.44 46.04 7.72
C GLY A 188 38.97 45.25 6.52
N GLU A 189 40.28 45.41 6.17
CA GLU A 189 40.88 44.65 5.09
C GLU A 189 41.04 43.18 5.46
N LYS A 190 41.48 42.90 6.68
CA LYS A 190 41.56 41.55 7.23
C LYS A 190 40.18 40.89 7.34
N ALA A 191 39.17 41.64 7.79
CA ALA A 191 37.80 41.14 7.82
C ALA A 191 37.30 40.73 6.43
N ARG A 192 37.58 41.56 5.40
CA ARG A 192 37.22 41.25 4.00
C ARG A 192 37.90 39.97 3.52
N ASN A 193 39.20 39.81 3.78
CA ASN A 193 39.93 38.61 3.38
C ASN A 193 39.41 37.34 4.08
N LEU A 194 39.04 37.42 5.35
CA LEU A 194 38.43 36.32 6.09
C LEU A 194 37.04 35.93 5.53
N ILE A 195 36.26 36.91 5.09
CA ILE A 195 34.95 36.60 4.41
C ILE A 195 35.18 35.85 3.09
N LEU A 196 36.18 36.26 2.29
CA LEU A 196 36.51 35.59 1.05
C LEU A 196 36.97 34.13 1.30
N ASN A 197 37.89 33.93 2.25
CA ASN A 197 38.35 32.61 2.64
C ASN A 197 37.21 31.75 3.16
N LEU A 198 36.27 32.27 3.96
CA LEU A 198 35.10 31.55 4.44
C LEU A 198 34.17 31.15 3.29
N SER A 199 33.97 32.06 2.33
CA SER A 199 33.18 31.80 1.13
C SER A 199 33.78 30.67 0.26
N ASP A 200 35.14 30.75 0.05
CA ASP A 200 35.86 29.76 -0.74
C ASP A 200 35.85 28.37 -0.06
N TYR A 201 36.04 28.35 1.26
CA TYR A 201 35.93 27.12 2.05
C TYR A 201 34.57 26.47 1.91
N PHE A 202 33.47 27.22 2.12
CA PHE A 202 32.12 26.65 1.99
C PHE A 202 31.77 26.26 0.56
N ARG A 203 32.16 27.07 -0.44
CA ARG A 203 31.93 26.70 -1.83
C ARG A 203 32.63 25.41 -2.17
N GLY A 204 33.90 25.27 -1.81
CA GLY A 204 34.65 24.05 -2.10
C GLY A 204 34.18 22.84 -1.31
N THR A 205 33.64 23.01 -0.10
CA THR A 205 33.07 21.90 0.71
C THR A 205 31.71 21.47 0.20
N LEU A 206 30.90 22.39 -0.37
CA LEU A 206 29.53 22.09 -0.86
C LEU A 206 29.50 21.69 -2.34
N GLU A 207 30.48 22.09 -3.14
CA GLU A 207 30.61 21.79 -4.57
C GLU A 207 31.43 20.52 -4.84
N ILE A 208 31.24 19.45 -4.03
CA ILE A 208 31.86 18.16 -4.31
C ILE A 208 31.08 17.48 -5.44
N GLU A 209 31.49 17.70 -6.68
CA GLU A 209 31.05 16.93 -7.83
C GLU A 209 31.95 15.68 -8.01
N GLY A 210 31.50 14.54 -7.50
CA GLY A 210 32.14 13.23 -7.67
C GLY A 210 32.98 12.77 -6.49
N ASP A 211 33.50 11.52 -6.62
CA ASP A 211 34.24 10.81 -5.56
C ASP A 211 35.72 11.24 -5.45
N PHE A 212 36.22 12.13 -6.34
CA PHE A 212 37.63 12.52 -6.43
C PHE A 212 37.78 14.04 -6.57
N SER A 213 38.77 14.59 -5.88
CA SER A 213 39.20 15.99 -5.99
C SER A 213 40.67 16.08 -6.39
N THR A 214 41.12 17.22 -6.88
CA THR A 214 42.54 17.47 -7.14
C THR A 214 43.26 17.87 -5.86
N LEU A 215 44.53 17.49 -5.72
CA LEU A 215 45.37 17.89 -4.58
C LEU A 215 45.41 19.42 -4.42
N GLN A 216 45.46 20.16 -5.55
CA GLN A 216 45.45 21.60 -5.54
C GLN A 216 44.18 22.19 -4.94
N LYS A 217 43.00 21.61 -5.26
CA LYS A 217 41.70 22.02 -4.71
C LYS A 217 41.65 21.77 -3.20
N GLU A 218 42.06 20.59 -2.77
CA GLU A 218 42.12 20.24 -1.35
C GLU A 218 43.05 21.14 -0.56
N LEU A 219 44.26 21.44 -1.08
CA LEU A 219 45.20 22.34 -0.46
C LEU A 219 44.65 23.79 -0.36
N SER A 220 43.89 24.24 -1.35
CA SER A 220 43.26 25.56 -1.30
C SER A 220 42.21 25.65 -0.18
N LEU A 221 41.43 24.58 0.03
CA LEU A 221 40.45 24.50 1.11
C LEU A 221 41.11 24.50 2.48
N VAL A 222 42.18 23.70 2.64
CA VAL A 222 42.97 23.67 3.88
C VAL A 222 43.57 25.04 4.19
N LYS A 223 44.11 25.72 3.19
CA LYS A 223 44.67 27.08 3.37
C LYS A 223 43.60 28.10 3.80
N ALA A 224 42.42 28.05 3.18
CA ALA A 224 41.26 28.87 3.55
C ALA A 224 40.82 28.63 4.99
N TYR A 225 40.67 27.35 5.38
CA TYR A 225 40.35 26.94 6.75
C TYR A 225 41.39 27.45 7.77
N VAL A 226 42.68 27.16 7.51
CA VAL A 226 43.79 27.56 8.39
C VAL A 226 43.85 29.07 8.58
N SER A 227 43.68 29.86 7.53
CA SER A 227 43.68 31.33 7.60
C SER A 227 42.61 31.86 8.57
N ILE A 228 41.44 31.22 8.61
CA ILE A 228 40.35 31.59 9.53
C ILE A 228 40.70 31.19 10.98
N GLU A 229 41.23 29.97 11.16
CA GLU A 229 41.63 29.50 12.49
C GLU A 229 42.85 30.29 13.05
N GLU A 230 43.81 30.66 12.22
CA GLU A 230 44.92 31.56 12.65
C GLU A 230 44.41 32.93 13.10
N ALA A 231 43.41 33.47 12.39
CA ALA A 231 42.80 34.73 12.82
C ALA A 231 42.05 34.58 14.16
N ARG A 232 41.45 33.41 14.40
CA ARG A 232 40.75 33.10 15.66
C ARG A 232 41.70 32.93 16.84
N PHE A 233 42.77 32.19 16.65
CA PHE A 233 43.72 31.90 17.72
C PHE A 233 44.85 32.95 17.85
N SER A 234 44.88 33.92 16.94
CA SER A 234 45.88 34.98 16.90
C SER A 234 47.32 34.40 16.94
N ASN A 235 48.16 34.90 17.81
CA ASN A 235 49.57 34.47 17.90
C ASN A 235 49.79 33.06 18.48
N ARG A 236 48.74 32.34 18.85
CA ARG A 236 48.84 30.97 19.43
C ARG A 236 48.86 29.87 18.39
N LEU A 237 48.47 30.16 17.15
CA LEU A 237 48.47 29.21 16.03
C LEU A 237 49.24 29.85 14.88
N LYS A 238 50.23 29.12 14.36
CA LYS A 238 50.94 29.40 13.10
C LYS A 238 51.09 28.08 12.37
N VAL A 239 50.70 28.03 11.12
CA VAL A 239 50.76 26.84 10.28
C VAL A 239 51.68 27.10 9.10
N GLU A 240 52.71 26.27 8.92
CA GLU A 240 53.63 26.32 7.79
C GLU A 240 53.34 25.12 6.87
N PHE A 241 53.30 25.40 5.56
CA PHE A 241 53.03 24.37 4.55
C PHE A 241 54.35 24.02 3.83
N PHE A 242 54.79 22.77 3.94
CA PHE A 242 55.90 22.23 3.20
C PHE A 242 55.35 21.35 2.10
N ILE A 243 55.45 21.77 0.86
CA ILE A 243 54.89 21.03 -0.31
C ILE A 243 56.03 20.89 -1.32
N ASP A 244 56.42 19.67 -1.56
CA ASP A 244 57.44 19.31 -2.57
C ASP A 244 56.83 19.26 -3.99
#